data_e83f9340ca485c2b4d6b355628ac9fdc
#
_entry.id   e83f9340ca485c2b4d6b355628ac9fdc
#
_cell.length_a   1.000
_cell.length_b   1.000
_cell.length_c   1.000
_cell.angle_alpha   90.00
_cell.angle_beta   90.00
_cell.angle_gamma   90.00
#
_symmetry.space_group_name_H-M   'P 1'
#
loop_
_entity.id
_entity.type
_entity.pdbx_description
1 polymer ?
#
loop_
_entity_poly.entity_id
_entity_poly.type
_entity_poly.pdbx_seq_one_letter_code
_entity_poly.pdbx_strand_id
1 'polypeptide(L)'
;MFKTPVSVLVVIHTPDLQVLLLERADHPGYWQSVTGSQNPDETLLQTAVREVAEETGLDATRYPLTALTNWNIQNRYEIFQEWRWRYAPGVTHNTEHVFGLMLSNPLAVTLAPKEHLQYVWLSWQAAAEKVFSSSNAEAIRKLALRNF
;
A
#
# COMPACT_ATOMS: atom_id res chain seq x y z
N MET A 1 -9.93 11.56 16.24
CA MET A 1 -10.73 10.45 15.68
C MET A 1 -9.86 9.22 15.50
N PHE A 2 -10.40 8.08 15.85
CA PHE A 2 -9.67 6.83 15.73
C PHE A 2 -9.66 6.31 14.28
N LYS A 3 -8.58 5.62 13.91
CA LYS A 3 -8.52 4.90 12.64
C LYS A 3 -9.46 3.70 12.65
N THR A 4 -10.05 3.40 11.50
CA THR A 4 -10.79 2.16 11.29
C THR A 4 -9.78 1.01 11.14
N PRO A 5 -9.99 -0.14 11.80
CA PRO A 5 -9.09 -1.30 11.67
C PRO A 5 -9.35 -2.12 10.40
N VAL A 6 -9.58 -1.44 9.31
CA VAL A 6 -9.69 -1.97 7.95
C VAL A 6 -8.86 -1.07 7.06
N SER A 7 -7.94 -1.64 6.30
CA SER A 7 -7.03 -0.88 5.46
C SER A 7 -6.88 -1.51 4.09
N VAL A 8 -6.27 -0.75 3.18
CA VAL A 8 -5.83 -1.23 1.88
C VAL A 8 -4.31 -1.26 1.83
N LEU A 9 -3.77 -2.15 1.04
CA LEU A 9 -2.36 -2.21 0.64
C LEU A 9 -2.35 -2.19 -0.87
N VAL A 10 -1.75 -1.18 -1.49
CA VAL A 10 -1.73 -1.05 -2.94
C VAL A 10 -0.31 -1.26 -3.45
N VAL A 11 -0.08 -2.38 -4.13
CA VAL A 11 1.19 -2.66 -4.78
C VAL A 11 1.19 -1.96 -6.13
N ILE A 12 2.02 -0.93 -6.27
CA ILE A 12 2.17 -0.18 -7.52
C ILE A 12 3.34 -0.78 -8.29
N HIS A 13 3.08 -1.22 -9.51
CA HIS A 13 4.08 -1.98 -10.28
C HIS A 13 3.99 -1.70 -11.76
N THR A 14 5.01 -2.12 -12.49
CA THR A 14 5.07 -2.07 -13.96
C THR A 14 4.85 -3.47 -14.55
N PRO A 15 4.62 -3.58 -15.89
CA PRO A 15 4.50 -4.90 -16.52
C PRO A 15 5.73 -5.79 -16.37
N ASP A 16 6.93 -5.18 -16.29
CA ASP A 16 8.18 -5.91 -16.06
C ASP A 16 8.51 -6.09 -14.58
N LEU A 17 7.48 -5.92 -13.73
CA LEU A 17 7.54 -6.23 -12.30
C LEU A 17 8.54 -5.42 -11.49
N GLN A 18 8.69 -4.15 -11.82
CA GLN A 18 9.28 -3.17 -10.92
C GLN A 18 8.21 -2.70 -9.95
N VAL A 19 8.57 -2.52 -8.71
CA VAL A 19 7.63 -2.20 -7.62
C VAL A 19 8.06 -0.90 -6.93
N LEU A 20 7.09 -0.02 -6.70
CA LEU A 20 7.30 1.23 -5.97
C LEU A 20 7.22 0.98 -4.46
N LEU A 21 8.24 1.44 -3.75
CA LEU A 21 8.26 1.45 -2.29
C LEU A 21 8.45 2.86 -1.75
N LEU A 22 7.85 3.12 -0.60
CA LEU A 22 7.92 4.39 0.13
C LEU A 22 8.53 4.15 1.50
N GLU A 23 9.40 5.06 1.95
CA GLU A 23 9.98 4.97 3.29
C GLU A 23 9.17 5.81 4.28
N ARG A 24 8.80 5.21 5.41
CA ARG A 24 7.98 5.87 6.43
C ARG A 24 8.75 6.97 7.16
N ALA A 25 8.12 8.14 7.29
CA ALA A 25 8.70 9.24 8.07
C ALA A 25 8.66 8.97 9.58
N ASP A 26 7.61 8.28 10.06
CA ASP A 26 7.44 7.95 11.48
C ASP A 26 8.34 6.80 11.94
N HIS A 27 8.94 6.07 11.01
CA HIS A 27 9.87 4.98 11.31
C HIS A 27 10.89 4.85 10.17
N PRO A 28 11.92 5.70 10.13
CA PRO A 28 12.96 5.64 9.08
C PRO A 28 13.56 4.24 8.95
N GLY A 29 13.77 3.81 7.73
CA GLY A 29 14.22 2.45 7.41
C GLY A 29 13.09 1.46 7.16
N TYR A 30 11.84 1.79 7.51
CA TYR A 30 10.68 0.96 7.20
C TYR A 30 10.12 1.36 5.85
N TRP A 31 10.22 0.43 4.89
CA TRP A 31 9.73 0.59 3.52
C TRP A 31 8.45 -0.20 3.32
N GLN A 32 7.57 0.32 2.49
CA GLN A 32 6.25 -0.29 2.27
C GLN A 32 5.64 0.15 0.93
N SER A 33 4.67 -0.62 0.46
CA SER A 33 3.75 -0.18 -0.59
C SER A 33 2.78 0.86 -0.01
N VAL A 34 1.96 1.49 -0.87
CA VAL A 34 0.92 2.42 -0.41
C VAL A 34 -0.02 1.69 0.54
N THR A 35 -0.32 2.28 1.67
CA THR A 35 -1.26 1.71 2.64
C THR A 35 -2.00 2.81 3.40
N GLY A 36 -3.22 2.53 3.82
CA GLY A 36 -3.98 3.43 4.65
C GLY A 36 -5.34 2.87 5.04
N SER A 37 -5.92 3.46 6.08
CA SER A 37 -7.18 3.01 6.64
C SER A 37 -8.39 3.52 5.86
N GLN A 38 -9.43 2.69 5.79
CA GLN A 38 -10.71 3.05 5.21
C GLN A 38 -11.39 4.12 6.05
N ASN A 39 -11.93 5.15 5.40
CA ASN A 39 -12.81 6.11 6.05
C ASN A 39 -14.24 5.51 6.14
N PRO A 40 -15.06 5.97 7.13
CA PRO A 40 -16.36 5.34 7.39
C PRO A 40 -17.29 5.19 6.19
N ASP A 41 -17.31 6.13 5.26
CA ASP A 41 -18.25 6.12 4.13
C ASP A 41 -17.59 5.75 2.80
N GLU A 42 -16.39 5.19 2.85
CA GLU A 42 -15.67 4.77 1.65
C GLU A 42 -15.86 3.30 1.33
N THR A 43 -15.91 2.97 0.03
CA THR A 43 -15.64 1.60 -0.41
C THR A 43 -14.14 1.33 -0.34
N LEU A 44 -13.74 0.08 -0.38
CA LEU A 44 -12.31 -0.27 -0.42
C LEU A 44 -11.63 0.32 -1.66
N LEU A 45 -12.30 0.32 -2.82
CA LEU A 45 -11.74 0.92 -4.02
C LEU A 45 -11.53 2.42 -3.86
N GLN A 46 -12.49 3.12 -3.25
CA GLN A 46 -12.35 4.54 -2.97
C GLN A 46 -11.19 4.82 -2.01
N THR A 47 -11.00 3.96 -1.03
CA THR A 47 -9.86 4.05 -0.11
C THR A 47 -8.54 3.91 -0.87
N ALA A 48 -8.45 2.91 -1.76
CA ALA A 48 -7.26 2.68 -2.56
C ALA A 48 -6.95 3.89 -3.46
N VAL A 49 -7.95 4.44 -4.14
CA VAL A 49 -7.78 5.64 -4.99
C VAL A 49 -7.28 6.82 -4.16
N ARG A 50 -7.89 7.06 -3.01
CA ARG A 50 -7.53 8.18 -2.15
C ARG A 50 -6.10 8.04 -1.60
N GLU A 51 -5.75 6.87 -1.09
CA GLU A 51 -4.43 6.65 -0.50
C GLU A 51 -3.32 6.73 -1.56
N VAL A 52 -3.56 6.22 -2.77
CA VAL A 52 -2.60 6.36 -3.87
C VAL A 52 -2.37 7.84 -4.17
N ALA A 53 -3.45 8.63 -4.26
CA ALA A 53 -3.33 10.06 -4.54
C ALA A 53 -2.60 10.82 -3.42
N GLU A 54 -2.93 10.52 -2.16
CA GLU A 54 -2.30 11.19 -1.01
C GLU A 54 -0.81 10.87 -0.91
N GLU A 55 -0.43 9.61 -1.13
CA GLU A 55 0.93 9.16 -0.89
C GLU A 55 1.86 9.31 -2.10
N THR A 56 1.33 9.36 -3.31
CA THR A 56 2.15 9.39 -4.54
C THR A 56 1.81 10.53 -5.50
N GLY A 57 0.69 11.21 -5.29
CA GLY A 57 0.20 12.23 -6.23
C GLY A 57 -0.43 11.65 -7.49
N LEU A 58 -0.51 10.32 -7.62
CA LEU A 58 -1.09 9.68 -8.80
C LEU A 58 -2.61 9.61 -8.69
N ASP A 59 -3.30 9.98 -9.78
CA ASP A 59 -4.75 9.82 -9.88
C ASP A 59 -5.07 8.52 -10.62
N ALA A 60 -5.39 7.48 -9.84
CA ALA A 60 -5.68 6.16 -10.41
C ALA A 60 -6.91 6.15 -11.32
N THR A 61 -7.81 7.14 -11.20
CA THR A 61 -9.00 7.24 -12.04
C THR A 61 -8.68 7.65 -13.47
N ARG A 62 -7.48 8.18 -13.73
CA ARG A 62 -7.04 8.56 -15.08
C ARG A 62 -6.45 7.40 -15.87
N TYR A 63 -6.31 6.23 -15.25
CA TYR A 63 -5.82 5.02 -15.90
C TYR A 63 -7.02 4.14 -16.30
N PRO A 64 -6.83 3.15 -17.19
CA PRO A 64 -7.88 2.20 -17.50
C PRO A 64 -8.43 1.53 -16.23
N LEU A 65 -9.72 1.18 -16.23
CA LEU A 65 -10.37 0.55 -15.08
C LEU A 65 -9.66 -0.75 -14.62
N THR A 66 -8.93 -1.39 -15.53
CA THR A 66 -8.17 -2.60 -15.23
C THR A 66 -6.82 -2.32 -14.58
N ALA A 67 -6.39 -1.05 -14.50
CA ALA A 67 -5.09 -0.73 -13.93
C ALA A 67 -5.07 -0.89 -12.41
N LEU A 68 -6.13 -0.46 -11.72
CA LEU A 68 -6.28 -0.62 -10.27
C LEU A 68 -7.26 -1.75 -9.99
N THR A 69 -6.77 -2.87 -9.46
CA THR A 69 -7.58 -4.05 -9.24
C THR A 69 -7.48 -4.56 -7.81
N ASN A 70 -8.62 -5.02 -7.29
CA ASN A 70 -8.67 -5.72 -6.01
C ASN A 70 -8.22 -7.17 -6.27
N TRP A 71 -7.16 -7.60 -5.57
CA TRP A 71 -6.63 -8.96 -5.75
C TRP A 71 -7.41 -10.00 -4.97
N ASN A 72 -8.41 -9.59 -4.17
CA ASN A 72 -9.21 -10.48 -3.33
C ASN A 72 -8.36 -11.26 -2.32
N ILE A 73 -7.33 -10.60 -1.80
CA ILE A 73 -6.47 -11.10 -0.75
C ILE A 73 -6.72 -10.28 0.50
N GLN A 74 -6.99 -10.96 1.60
CA GLN A 74 -7.17 -10.34 2.90
C GLN A 74 -6.13 -10.88 3.86
N ASN A 75 -5.54 -9.98 4.65
CA ASN A 75 -4.65 -10.33 5.74
C ASN A 75 -5.16 -9.73 7.02
N ARG A 76 -5.27 -10.54 8.07
CA ARG A 76 -5.59 -10.05 9.41
C ARG A 76 -4.35 -10.18 10.25
N TYR A 77 -3.84 -9.08 10.78
CA TYR A 77 -2.62 -9.09 11.57
C TYR A 77 -2.73 -8.24 12.82
N GLU A 78 -1.88 -8.56 13.79
CA GLU A 78 -1.79 -7.80 15.02
C GLU A 78 -1.10 -6.46 14.76
N ILE A 79 -1.73 -5.39 15.23
CA ILE A 79 -1.17 -4.04 15.10
C ILE A 79 0.00 -3.91 16.06
N PHE A 80 1.13 -3.33 15.60
CA PHE A 80 2.26 -3.04 16.46
C PHE A 80 1.79 -2.23 17.66
N GLN A 81 2.26 -2.63 18.85
CA GLN A 81 1.84 -2.03 20.11
C GLN A 81 2.01 -0.50 20.09
N GLU A 82 3.10 -0.01 19.52
CA GLU A 82 3.43 1.41 19.43
C GLU A 82 2.48 2.21 18.57
N TRP A 83 1.64 1.57 17.75
CA TRP A 83 0.66 2.23 16.87
C TRP A 83 -0.79 2.05 17.32
N ARG A 84 -1.05 1.24 18.37
CA ARG A 84 -2.43 0.95 18.82
C ARG A 84 -3.17 2.17 19.33
N TRP A 85 -2.46 3.20 19.78
CA TRP A 85 -3.06 4.44 20.25
C TRP A 85 -3.86 5.17 19.15
N ARG A 86 -3.62 4.85 17.89
CA ARG A 86 -4.34 5.43 16.75
C ARG A 86 -5.75 4.86 16.58
N TYR A 87 -6.04 3.76 17.26
CA TYR A 87 -7.30 3.01 17.14
C TYR A 87 -8.10 3.13 18.43
N ALA A 88 -9.41 2.78 18.35
CA ALA A 88 -10.26 2.74 19.53
C ALA A 88 -9.70 1.75 20.58
N PRO A 89 -9.94 2.00 21.87
CA PRO A 89 -9.54 1.06 22.93
C PRO A 89 -10.05 -0.35 22.64
N GLY A 90 -9.19 -1.35 22.84
CA GLY A 90 -9.53 -2.75 22.59
C GLY A 90 -9.28 -3.26 21.20
N VAL A 91 -8.98 -2.37 20.24
CA VAL A 91 -8.58 -2.78 18.88
C VAL A 91 -7.15 -3.28 18.90
N THR A 92 -6.94 -4.54 18.51
CA THR A 92 -5.61 -5.17 18.48
C THR A 92 -5.21 -5.65 17.10
N HIS A 93 -6.15 -5.85 16.19
CA HIS A 93 -5.91 -6.39 14.85
C HIS A 93 -6.49 -5.49 13.78
N ASN A 94 -5.85 -5.51 12.62
CA ASN A 94 -6.28 -4.82 11.40
C ASN A 94 -6.54 -5.85 10.30
N THR A 95 -7.57 -5.60 9.49
CA THR A 95 -7.83 -6.39 8.27
C THR A 95 -7.37 -5.58 7.07
N GLU A 96 -6.42 -6.11 6.34
CA GLU A 96 -5.79 -5.47 5.19
C GLU A 96 -6.28 -6.12 3.89
N HIS A 97 -6.73 -5.30 2.95
CA HIS A 97 -7.17 -5.75 1.62
C HIS A 97 -6.15 -5.33 0.58
N VAL A 98 -5.68 -6.28 -0.23
CA VAL A 98 -4.60 -6.05 -1.19
C VAL A 98 -5.15 -5.66 -2.55
N PHE A 99 -4.62 -4.58 -3.09
CA PHE A 99 -4.86 -4.09 -4.45
C PHE A 99 -3.55 -4.02 -5.21
N GLY A 100 -3.65 -4.04 -6.53
CA GLY A 100 -2.52 -3.73 -7.41
C GLY A 100 -2.84 -2.58 -8.33
N LEU A 101 -1.89 -1.69 -8.55
CA LEU A 101 -1.99 -0.64 -9.57
C LEU A 101 -0.86 -0.83 -10.57
N MET A 102 -1.22 -1.14 -11.81
CA MET A 102 -0.25 -1.32 -12.88
C MET A 102 -0.05 -0.02 -13.67
N LEU A 103 1.18 0.45 -13.71
CA LEU A 103 1.60 1.59 -14.52
C LEU A 103 2.46 1.08 -15.68
N SER A 104 2.45 1.78 -16.81
CA SER A 104 3.25 1.37 -17.98
C SER A 104 4.75 1.48 -17.74
N ASN A 105 5.16 2.45 -16.93
CA ASN A 105 6.58 2.74 -16.66
C ASN A 105 6.76 3.14 -15.20
N PRO A 106 7.98 3.01 -14.64
CA PRO A 106 8.27 3.57 -13.33
C PRO A 106 8.25 5.10 -13.44
N LEU A 107 7.30 5.72 -12.74
CA LEU A 107 7.08 7.16 -12.79
C LEU A 107 7.69 7.83 -11.57
N ALA A 108 8.08 9.10 -11.73
CA ALA A 108 8.35 9.96 -10.60
C ALA A 108 7.04 10.23 -9.86
N VAL A 109 7.08 10.19 -8.54
CA VAL A 109 5.90 10.44 -7.71
C VAL A 109 6.14 11.63 -6.79
N THR A 110 5.05 12.23 -6.30
CA THR A 110 5.10 13.35 -5.36
C THR A 110 4.67 12.83 -3.99
N LEU A 111 5.61 12.77 -3.06
CA LEU A 111 5.37 12.25 -1.73
C LEU A 111 4.66 13.27 -0.83
N ALA A 112 3.89 12.77 0.14
CA ALA A 112 3.41 13.56 1.28
C ALA A 112 4.57 13.69 2.28
N PRO A 113 5.20 14.87 2.42
CA PRO A 113 6.48 14.99 3.15
C PRO A 113 6.42 14.62 4.63
N LYS A 114 5.24 14.73 5.25
CA LYS A 114 5.06 14.38 6.66
C LYS A 114 4.89 12.88 6.87
N GLU A 115 4.55 12.14 5.82
CA GLU A 115 4.27 10.71 5.91
C GLU A 115 5.40 9.84 5.36
N HIS A 116 6.07 10.30 4.31
CA HIS A 116 7.12 9.53 3.64
C HIS A 116 8.34 10.40 3.32
N LEU A 117 9.53 9.81 3.49
CA LEU A 117 10.81 10.49 3.32
C LEU A 117 11.33 10.42 1.89
N GLN A 118 11.20 9.26 1.26
CA GLN A 118 11.68 9.00 -0.09
C GLN A 118 10.99 7.80 -0.69
N TYR A 119 11.16 7.62 -2.00
CA TYR A 119 10.63 6.45 -2.71
C TYR A 119 11.72 5.81 -3.54
N VAL A 120 11.48 4.55 -3.95
CA VAL A 120 12.37 3.81 -4.83
C VAL A 120 11.56 2.84 -5.69
N TRP A 121 12.02 2.63 -6.93
CA TRP A 121 11.52 1.57 -7.78
C TRP A 121 12.53 0.42 -7.76
N LEU A 122 12.09 -0.78 -7.44
CA LEU A 122 12.95 -1.97 -7.35
C LEU A 122 12.32 -3.13 -8.11
N SER A 123 13.15 -4.11 -8.50
CA SER A 123 12.64 -5.40 -8.94
C SER A 123 11.75 -5.99 -7.85
N TRP A 124 10.79 -6.84 -8.22
CA TRP A 124 9.89 -7.42 -7.23
C TRP A 124 10.65 -8.22 -6.16
N GLN A 125 11.76 -8.91 -6.55
CA GLN A 125 12.57 -9.66 -5.60
C GLN A 125 13.19 -8.74 -4.54
N ALA A 126 13.83 -7.66 -4.99
CA ALA A 126 14.46 -6.71 -4.08
C ALA A 126 13.41 -5.97 -3.24
N ALA A 127 12.25 -5.65 -3.82
CA ALA A 127 11.16 -5.00 -3.10
C ALA A 127 10.61 -5.90 -1.99
N ALA A 128 10.38 -7.18 -2.30
CA ALA A 128 9.87 -8.14 -1.30
C ALA A 128 10.82 -8.30 -0.12
N GLU A 129 12.13 -8.21 -0.34
CA GLU A 129 13.13 -8.28 0.72
C GLU A 129 13.20 -6.99 1.54
N LYS A 130 12.92 -5.85 0.91
CA LYS A 130 13.09 -4.53 1.54
C LYS A 130 11.94 -4.13 2.44
N VAL A 131 10.71 -4.54 2.16
CA VAL A 131 9.55 -4.13 2.94
C VAL A 131 9.60 -4.69 4.36
N PHE A 132 9.12 -3.89 5.32
CA PHE A 132 9.18 -4.29 6.74
C PHE A 132 8.05 -5.25 7.14
N SER A 133 6.95 -5.27 6.39
CA SER A 133 5.76 -6.07 6.70
C SER A 133 5.78 -7.39 5.94
N SER A 134 5.51 -8.51 6.64
CA SER A 134 5.44 -9.82 6.00
C SER A 134 4.28 -9.94 5.02
N SER A 135 3.14 -9.32 5.29
CA SER A 135 2.01 -9.33 4.37
C SER A 135 2.31 -8.55 3.09
N ASN A 136 3.05 -7.46 3.19
CA ASN A 136 3.50 -6.69 2.03
C ASN A 136 4.48 -7.50 1.18
N ALA A 137 5.44 -8.16 1.81
CA ALA A 137 6.39 -9.03 1.11
C ALA A 137 5.66 -10.16 0.37
N GLU A 138 4.69 -10.78 1.01
CA GLU A 138 3.88 -11.85 0.42
C GLU A 138 3.07 -11.35 -0.78
N ALA A 139 2.45 -10.18 -0.68
CA ALA A 139 1.71 -9.58 -1.79
C ALA A 139 2.62 -9.32 -2.99
N ILE A 140 3.82 -8.80 -2.76
CA ILE A 140 4.79 -8.56 -3.83
C ILE A 140 5.23 -9.89 -4.48
N ARG A 141 5.45 -10.94 -3.70
CA ARG A 141 5.80 -12.26 -4.24
C ARG A 141 4.68 -12.83 -5.10
N LYS A 142 3.43 -12.62 -4.70
CA LYS A 142 2.27 -13.07 -5.48
C LYS A 142 2.14 -12.32 -6.81
N LEU A 143 2.66 -11.11 -6.90
CA LEU A 143 2.68 -10.35 -8.14
C LEU A 143 3.32 -11.13 -9.28
N ALA A 144 4.43 -11.83 -9.01
CA ALA A 144 5.14 -12.62 -10.02
C ALA A 144 4.33 -13.82 -10.57
N LEU A 145 3.27 -14.20 -9.86
CA LEU A 145 2.40 -15.34 -10.23
C LEU A 145 1.13 -14.90 -10.96
N ARG A 146 0.90 -13.59 -11.07
CA ARG A 146 -0.31 -13.07 -11.72
C ARG A 146 -0.07 -12.87 -13.22
N ASN A 147 -1.13 -13.06 -14.00
CA ASN A 147 -1.14 -12.76 -15.44
C ASN A 147 -1.73 -11.36 -15.66
N PHE A 148 -0.98 -10.53 -16.35
CA PHE A 148 -1.41 -9.19 -16.71
C PHE A 148 -1.47 -9.00 -18.21
#